data_c1fca40829d836bae3b7c33d54f2790a
#
_entry.id   c1fca40829d836bae3b7c33d54f2790a
#
_cell.length_a   1.000
_cell.length_b   1.000
_cell.length_c   1.000
_cell.angle_alpha   90.00
_cell.angle_beta   90.00
_cell.angle_gamma   90.00
#
_symmetry.space_group_name_H-M   'P 1'
#
loop_
_entity.id
_entity.type
_entity.pdbx_description
1 polymer ?
#
loop_
_entity_poly.entity_id
_entity_poly.type
_entity_poly.pdbx_seq_one_letter_code
_entity_poly.pdbx_strand_id
1 'polypeptide(L)'
;MFVVRTFGRSAAVDDDRREFSLLGKRQVGGLALARPVATGIRSRAVLELHQNHGSARFRALVGGEFAPGEGDRLAWRVRLWETARPTPQQGLLRGALLPGLPEGLDHAVATGLHADLNSGALPAGRLVIDRAGYDQESSPVLFATATELLLHILLAGAFGSLAEPAIRSWVAHGRSPLALPRVGVEAY
;
A
#
# COMPACT_ATOMS: atom_id res chain seq x y z
N MET A 1 -14.76 1.99 -5.54
CA MET A 1 -13.57 2.45 -6.30
C MET A 1 -13.54 3.97 -6.35
N PHE A 2 -12.39 4.57 -6.06
CA PHE A 2 -12.15 6.01 -6.07
C PHE A 2 -10.94 6.31 -6.99
N VAL A 3 -11.04 7.36 -7.85
CA VAL A 3 -10.00 7.68 -8.83
C VAL A 3 -9.69 9.18 -8.79
N VAL A 4 -8.40 9.52 -8.72
CA VAL A 4 -7.89 10.89 -8.86
C VAL A 4 -6.93 10.96 -10.03
N ARG A 5 -7.01 12.03 -10.81
CA ARG A 5 -6.14 12.24 -11.99
C ARG A 5 -5.71 13.69 -12.11
N THR A 6 -4.46 13.87 -12.55
CA THR A 6 -3.91 15.14 -13.07
C THR A 6 -3.22 14.86 -14.39
N PHE A 7 -2.58 15.89 -14.99
CA PHE A 7 -1.89 15.75 -16.27
C PHE A 7 -0.75 14.71 -16.26
N GLY A 8 -0.08 14.50 -15.14
CA GLY A 8 1.09 13.61 -15.10
C GLY A 8 0.94 12.41 -14.14
N ARG A 9 -0.12 12.38 -13.33
CA ARG A 9 -0.30 11.34 -12.31
C ARG A 9 -1.74 10.92 -12.18
N SER A 10 -1.94 9.65 -11.86
CA SER A 10 -3.26 9.10 -11.56
C SER A 10 -3.14 8.09 -10.42
N ALA A 11 -4.13 8.07 -9.57
CA ALA A 11 -4.29 7.09 -8.51
C ALA A 11 -5.70 6.51 -8.53
N ALA A 12 -5.83 5.21 -8.34
CA ALA A 12 -7.09 4.53 -8.15
C ALA A 12 -7.03 3.66 -6.89
N VAL A 13 -8.07 3.71 -6.08
CA VAL A 13 -8.23 2.90 -4.87
C VAL A 13 -9.51 2.09 -4.98
N ASP A 14 -9.42 0.83 -4.60
CA ASP A 14 -10.54 -0.10 -4.48
C ASP A 14 -10.45 -0.86 -3.16
N ASP A 15 -11.54 -1.41 -2.69
CA ASP A 15 -11.58 -2.08 -1.38
C ASP A 15 -10.94 -3.48 -1.44
N ASP A 16 -11.19 -4.24 -2.51
CA ASP A 16 -10.63 -5.58 -2.68
C ASP A 16 -10.55 -6.01 -4.16
N ARG A 17 -9.40 -6.53 -4.57
CA ARG A 17 -9.14 -7.12 -5.89
C ARG A 17 -8.44 -8.46 -5.71
N ARG A 18 -9.22 -9.54 -5.68
CA ARG A 18 -8.71 -10.89 -5.47
C ARG A 18 -7.81 -11.37 -6.61
N GLU A 19 -7.99 -10.84 -7.79
CA GLU A 19 -7.23 -11.18 -9.00
C GLU A 19 -5.73 -10.94 -8.84
N PHE A 20 -5.33 -9.98 -8.00
CA PHE A 20 -3.94 -9.65 -7.71
C PHE A 20 -3.39 -10.30 -6.44
N SER A 21 -4.11 -11.29 -5.88
CA SER A 21 -3.69 -11.95 -4.65
C SER A 21 -2.38 -12.72 -4.83
N LEU A 22 -1.44 -12.49 -3.92
CA LEU A 22 -0.17 -13.20 -3.84
C LEU A 22 -0.37 -14.51 -3.07
N LEU A 23 -0.38 -15.62 -3.78
CA LEU A 23 -0.69 -16.95 -3.24
C LEU A 23 0.54 -17.71 -2.75
N GLY A 24 1.74 -17.13 -2.88
CA GLY A 24 2.99 -17.77 -2.48
C GLY A 24 3.12 -18.01 -0.97
N LYS A 25 3.91 -19.03 -0.61
CA LYS A 25 4.28 -19.31 0.79
C LYS A 25 5.42 -18.43 1.28
N ARG A 26 6.28 -17.94 0.38
CA ARG A 26 7.37 -17.04 0.73
C ARG A 26 6.83 -15.71 1.21
N GLN A 27 7.46 -15.17 2.23
CA GLN A 27 7.11 -13.86 2.79
C GLN A 27 8.35 -13.23 3.43
N VAL A 28 8.38 -11.90 3.41
CA VAL A 28 9.26 -11.10 4.26
C VAL A 28 8.41 -10.38 5.29
N GLY A 29 8.94 -10.16 6.48
CA GLY A 29 8.18 -9.48 7.53
C GLY A 29 8.95 -9.41 8.83
N GLY A 30 8.30 -8.84 9.83
CA GLY A 30 8.90 -8.63 11.14
C GLY A 30 7.91 -8.09 12.17
N LEU A 31 8.48 -7.63 13.28
CA LEU A 31 7.78 -6.93 14.34
C LEU A 31 8.38 -5.53 14.48
N ALA A 32 7.55 -4.52 14.58
CA ALA A 32 7.93 -3.15 14.88
C ALA A 32 7.30 -2.71 16.20
N LEU A 33 7.92 -1.75 16.88
CA LEU A 33 7.29 -1.03 17.99
C LEU A 33 6.09 -0.26 17.46
N ALA A 34 5.01 -0.24 18.22
CA ALA A 34 3.76 0.38 17.82
C ALA A 34 3.06 1.02 19.02
N ARG A 35 2.11 1.90 18.75
CA ARG A 35 1.28 2.49 19.80
C ARG A 35 0.07 1.59 20.06
N PRO A 36 -0.26 1.33 21.33
CA PRO A 36 -1.52 0.70 21.67
C PRO A 36 -2.70 1.52 21.11
N VAL A 37 -3.72 0.82 20.61
CA VAL A 37 -4.97 1.42 20.13
C VAL A 37 -6.15 0.70 20.74
N ALA A 38 -7.13 1.48 21.20
CA ALA A 38 -8.26 0.90 21.93
C ALA A 38 -9.30 0.26 20.99
N THR A 39 -9.57 0.88 19.84
CA THR A 39 -10.61 0.44 18.91
C THR A 39 -10.22 0.73 17.46
N GLY A 40 -10.66 -0.13 16.57
CA GLY A 40 -10.50 0.03 15.14
C GLY A 40 -11.11 -1.17 14.41
N ILE A 41 -11.38 -1.02 13.13
CA ILE A 41 -11.90 -2.09 12.29
C ILE A 41 -10.84 -2.60 11.33
N ARG A 42 -11.01 -3.83 10.87
CA ARG A 42 -10.18 -4.38 9.80
C ARG A 42 -10.40 -3.58 8.52
N SER A 43 -9.32 -3.12 7.93
CA SER A 43 -9.33 -2.36 6.68
C SER A 43 -8.58 -3.10 5.58
N ARG A 44 -9.11 -3.08 4.36
CA ARG A 44 -8.49 -3.65 3.16
C ARG A 44 -8.55 -2.62 2.05
N ALA A 45 -7.50 -2.59 1.22
CA ALA A 45 -7.47 -1.73 0.05
C ALA A 45 -6.49 -2.24 -1.00
N VAL A 46 -6.73 -1.84 -2.24
CA VAL A 46 -5.79 -1.95 -3.36
C VAL A 46 -5.60 -0.56 -3.94
N LEU A 47 -4.36 -0.18 -4.16
CA LEU A 47 -3.96 1.09 -4.74
C LEU A 47 -3.20 0.85 -6.04
N GLU A 48 -3.61 1.51 -7.11
CA GLU A 48 -2.83 1.60 -8.35
C GLU A 48 -2.39 3.04 -8.59
N LEU A 49 -1.11 3.23 -8.85
CA LEU A 49 -0.49 4.49 -9.22
C LEU A 49 0.01 4.47 -10.65
N HIS A 50 -0.19 5.57 -11.37
CA HIS A 50 0.45 5.90 -12.62
C HIS A 50 1.19 7.23 -12.48
N GLN A 51 2.40 7.29 -13.04
CA GLN A 51 3.18 8.52 -13.15
C GLN A 51 3.82 8.61 -14.54
N ASN A 52 3.60 9.72 -15.22
CA ASN A 52 4.30 10.05 -16.46
C ASN A 52 5.44 11.03 -16.16
N HIS A 53 6.61 10.78 -16.72
CA HIS A 53 7.75 11.67 -16.65
C HIS A 53 8.38 11.78 -18.05
N GLY A 54 8.05 12.84 -18.77
CA GLY A 54 8.38 12.95 -20.19
C GLY A 54 7.72 11.86 -21.02
N SER A 55 8.51 11.08 -21.76
CA SER A 55 8.05 9.91 -22.51
C SER A 55 7.96 8.64 -21.67
N ALA A 56 8.57 8.61 -20.50
CA ALA A 56 8.54 7.46 -19.62
C ALA A 56 7.21 7.38 -18.85
N ARG A 57 6.68 6.18 -18.74
CA ARG A 57 5.49 5.86 -17.94
C ARG A 57 5.88 4.90 -16.85
N PHE A 58 5.37 5.14 -15.65
CA PHE A 58 5.61 4.29 -14.51
C PHE A 58 4.30 3.85 -13.88
N ARG A 59 4.27 2.61 -13.42
CA ARG A 59 3.07 1.99 -12.90
C ARG A 59 3.39 1.11 -11.68
N ALA A 60 2.50 1.10 -10.70
CA ALA A 60 2.56 0.21 -9.55
C ALA A 60 1.15 -0.11 -9.05
N LEU A 61 0.87 -1.37 -8.76
CA LEU A 61 -0.32 -1.81 -8.06
C LEU A 61 0.10 -2.60 -6.83
N VAL A 62 -0.37 -2.17 -5.67
CA VAL A 62 -0.16 -2.86 -4.38
C VAL A 62 -1.46 -2.89 -3.59
N GLY A 63 -1.65 -3.91 -2.77
CA GLY A 63 -2.81 -4.01 -1.90
C GLY A 63 -2.52 -4.86 -0.67
N GLY A 64 -3.38 -4.70 0.32
CA GLY A 64 -3.18 -5.37 1.59
C GLY A 64 -4.31 -5.16 2.57
N GLU A 65 -3.97 -5.48 3.80
CA GLU A 65 -4.90 -5.44 4.93
C GLU A 65 -4.18 -4.95 6.18
N PHE A 66 -4.86 -4.13 6.96
CA PHE A 66 -4.50 -3.82 8.33
C PHE A 66 -5.62 -4.26 9.26
N ALA A 67 -5.26 -4.99 10.32
CA ALA A 67 -6.14 -5.38 11.39
C ALA A 67 -5.57 -4.83 12.72
N PRO A 68 -6.26 -3.88 13.38
CA PRO A 68 -5.87 -3.40 14.69
C PRO A 68 -5.75 -4.57 15.69
N GLY A 69 -4.85 -4.45 16.63
CA GLY A 69 -4.60 -5.47 17.65
C GLY A 69 -4.19 -4.85 18.98
N GLU A 70 -4.25 -5.64 20.02
CA GLU A 70 -3.82 -5.24 21.36
C GLU A 70 -2.29 -5.25 21.49
N GLY A 71 -1.79 -4.49 22.50
CA GLY A 71 -0.37 -4.44 22.83
C GLY A 71 0.39 -3.28 22.17
N ASP A 72 1.71 -3.44 22.09
CA ASP A 72 2.66 -2.40 21.66
C ASP A 72 3.47 -2.81 20.43
N ARG A 73 2.96 -3.77 19.65
CA ARG A 73 3.66 -4.32 18.48
C ARG A 73 2.78 -4.28 17.23
N LEU A 74 3.43 -4.02 16.11
CA LEU A 74 2.88 -4.21 14.78
C LEU A 74 3.59 -5.38 14.11
N ALA A 75 2.87 -6.47 13.87
CA ALA A 75 3.34 -7.56 13.03
C ALA A 75 3.09 -7.21 11.57
N TRP A 76 4.14 -7.15 10.74
CA TRP A 76 3.99 -6.84 9.33
C TRP A 76 4.53 -7.97 8.45
N ARG A 77 3.92 -8.16 7.27
CA ARG A 77 4.30 -9.17 6.28
C ARG A 77 4.05 -8.67 4.87
N VAL A 78 4.97 -8.97 3.98
CA VAL A 78 4.81 -8.85 2.53
C VAL A 78 4.85 -10.26 1.96
N ARG A 79 3.79 -10.69 1.30
CA ARG A 79 3.75 -11.98 0.60
C ARG A 79 4.48 -11.85 -0.73
N LEU A 80 5.23 -12.89 -1.09
CA LEU A 80 5.95 -12.95 -2.35
C LEU A 80 5.27 -13.94 -3.29
N TRP A 81 5.36 -13.67 -4.58
CA TRP A 81 4.78 -14.53 -5.61
C TRP A 81 5.70 -15.70 -5.94
N GLU A 82 5.14 -16.89 -6.07
CA GLU A 82 5.89 -18.10 -6.39
C GLU A 82 5.42 -18.79 -7.70
N THR A 83 4.46 -18.24 -8.43
CA THR A 83 3.91 -18.91 -9.61
C THR A 83 4.69 -18.57 -10.87
N ALA A 84 5.09 -19.60 -11.62
CA ALA A 84 5.95 -19.46 -12.78
C ALA A 84 5.33 -18.74 -14.00
N ARG A 85 4.00 -18.63 -14.08
CA ARG A 85 3.31 -17.99 -15.22
C ARG A 85 2.01 -17.32 -14.77
N PRO A 86 2.05 -16.05 -14.33
CA PRO A 86 0.84 -15.30 -14.01
C PRO A 86 0.05 -14.98 -15.29
N THR A 87 -1.28 -15.06 -15.22
CA THR A 87 -2.17 -14.57 -16.28
C THR A 87 -2.40 -13.06 -16.08
N PRO A 88 -2.27 -12.23 -17.13
CA PRO A 88 -2.56 -10.79 -17.02
C PRO A 88 -3.99 -10.53 -16.54
N GLN A 89 -4.14 -9.57 -15.64
CA GLN A 89 -5.41 -9.13 -15.07
C GLN A 89 -5.62 -7.64 -15.33
N GLN A 90 -6.87 -7.22 -15.47
CA GLN A 90 -7.21 -5.82 -15.67
C GLN A 90 -6.91 -5.01 -14.39
N GLY A 91 -6.08 -3.97 -14.52
CA GLY A 91 -5.79 -3.03 -13.44
C GLY A 91 -6.99 -2.14 -13.07
N LEU A 92 -6.81 -1.31 -12.05
CA LEU A 92 -7.83 -0.34 -11.60
C LEU A 92 -7.93 0.87 -12.53
N LEU A 93 -6.81 1.26 -13.14
CA LEU A 93 -6.77 2.38 -14.08
C LEU A 93 -7.02 1.90 -15.50
N ARG A 94 -5.99 1.57 -16.25
CA ARG A 94 -6.12 1.06 -17.63
C ARG A 94 -5.02 0.05 -17.93
N GLY A 95 -5.37 -0.92 -18.78
CA GLY A 95 -4.43 -1.94 -19.21
C GLY A 95 -4.26 -3.09 -18.22
N ALA A 96 -3.69 -4.17 -18.72
CA ALA A 96 -3.45 -5.36 -17.92
C ALA A 96 -2.15 -5.27 -17.13
N LEU A 97 -2.11 -5.93 -15.99
CA LEU A 97 -0.95 -6.14 -15.13
C LEU A 97 -0.79 -7.65 -14.91
N LEU A 98 0.42 -8.08 -14.73
CA LEU A 98 0.72 -9.43 -14.25
C LEU A 98 0.62 -9.44 -12.72
N PRO A 99 -0.21 -10.30 -12.12
CA PRO A 99 -0.18 -10.49 -10.67
C PRO A 99 1.19 -10.98 -10.23
N GLY A 100 1.74 -10.36 -9.19
CA GLY A 100 3.04 -10.78 -8.69
C GLY A 100 3.86 -9.63 -8.13
N LEU A 101 4.97 -10.02 -7.50
CA LEU A 101 5.98 -9.12 -6.96
C LEU A 101 7.35 -9.72 -7.30
N PRO A 102 7.88 -9.46 -8.51
CA PRO A 102 9.17 -9.97 -8.93
C PRO A 102 10.30 -9.38 -8.09
N GLU A 103 11.48 -10.02 -8.18
CA GLU A 103 12.70 -9.60 -7.48
C GLU A 103 13.01 -8.11 -7.74
N GLY A 104 13.38 -7.41 -6.69
CA GLY A 104 13.60 -5.95 -6.70
C GLY A 104 12.35 -5.13 -6.39
N LEU A 105 11.16 -5.53 -6.82
CA LEU A 105 9.90 -4.88 -6.43
C LEU A 105 9.45 -5.29 -5.03
N ASP A 106 9.74 -6.50 -4.59
CA ASP A 106 9.53 -6.97 -3.22
C ASP A 106 10.33 -6.15 -2.20
N HIS A 107 11.60 -5.87 -2.53
CA HIS A 107 12.44 -4.99 -1.73
C HIS A 107 11.90 -3.55 -1.69
N ALA A 108 11.41 -3.04 -2.81
CA ALA A 108 10.81 -1.71 -2.88
C ALA A 108 9.55 -1.58 -2.01
N VAL A 109 8.69 -2.60 -2.01
CA VAL A 109 7.51 -2.66 -1.12
C VAL A 109 7.93 -2.66 0.34
N ALA A 110 8.92 -3.46 0.74
CA ALA A 110 9.45 -3.44 2.10
C ALA A 110 10.04 -2.07 2.47
N THR A 111 10.78 -1.43 1.55
CA THR A 111 11.36 -0.10 1.74
C THR A 111 10.28 0.95 1.98
N GLY A 112 9.18 0.91 1.24
CA GLY A 112 8.05 1.82 1.41
C GLY A 112 7.39 1.73 2.80
N LEU A 113 7.50 0.58 3.48
CA LEU A 113 7.03 0.42 4.86
C LEU A 113 8.05 0.89 5.91
N HIS A 114 9.34 0.80 5.62
CA HIS A 114 10.40 0.92 6.63
C HIS A 114 10.44 2.27 7.34
N ALA A 115 10.19 3.37 6.63
CA ALA A 115 10.22 4.71 7.24
C ALA A 115 9.19 4.80 8.38
N ASP A 116 7.97 4.35 8.14
CA ASP A 116 6.88 4.39 9.10
C ASP A 116 7.02 3.32 10.19
N LEU A 117 7.50 2.12 9.84
CA LEU A 117 7.75 1.04 10.81
C LEU A 117 8.79 1.44 11.87
N ASN A 118 9.81 2.20 11.48
CA ASN A 118 10.87 2.64 12.37
C ASN A 118 10.50 3.86 13.22
N SER A 119 9.42 4.56 12.89
CA SER A 119 8.97 5.75 13.62
C SER A 119 8.39 5.44 15.00
N GLY A 120 7.95 4.21 15.25
CA GLY A 120 7.17 3.82 16.43
C GLY A 120 5.80 4.52 16.51
N ALA A 121 5.39 5.20 15.45
CA ALA A 121 4.15 5.98 15.40
C ALA A 121 2.95 5.17 14.92
N LEU A 122 3.18 3.99 14.36
CA LEU A 122 2.11 3.13 13.84
C LEU A 122 1.27 2.53 14.97
N PRO A 123 -0.02 2.28 14.74
CA PRO A 123 -0.86 1.56 15.67
C PRO A 123 -0.49 0.08 15.74
N ALA A 124 -0.69 -0.52 16.92
CA ALA A 124 -0.51 -1.95 17.13
C ALA A 124 -1.49 -2.78 16.30
N GLY A 125 -1.04 -3.97 15.88
CA GLY A 125 -1.88 -4.85 15.09
C GLY A 125 -1.12 -5.71 14.09
N ARG A 126 -1.79 -6.02 12.97
CA ARG A 126 -1.22 -6.82 11.89
C ARG A 126 -1.41 -6.14 10.54
N LEU A 127 -0.32 -5.91 9.83
CA LEU A 127 -0.27 -5.42 8.46
C LEU A 127 0.17 -6.53 7.52
N VAL A 128 -0.57 -6.76 6.44
CA VAL A 128 -0.22 -7.73 5.40
C VAL A 128 -0.33 -7.07 4.05
N ILE A 129 0.75 -7.06 3.27
CA ILE A 129 0.72 -6.76 1.84
C ILE A 129 0.61 -8.10 1.12
N ASP A 130 -0.51 -8.36 0.48
CA ASP A 130 -0.85 -9.63 -0.12
C ASP A 130 -1.44 -9.52 -1.54
N ARG A 131 -1.33 -8.34 -2.15
CA ARG A 131 -1.68 -8.08 -3.54
C ARG A 131 -0.64 -7.21 -4.20
N ALA A 132 -0.26 -7.59 -5.41
CA ALA A 132 0.59 -6.76 -6.26
C ALA A 132 0.35 -7.09 -7.74
N GLY A 133 0.54 -6.07 -8.57
CA GLY A 133 0.49 -6.21 -10.03
C GLY A 133 1.58 -5.37 -10.68
N TYR A 134 2.23 -5.92 -11.68
CA TYR A 134 3.35 -5.28 -12.38
C TYR A 134 3.27 -5.47 -13.89
N ASP A 135 4.05 -4.68 -14.61
CA ASP A 135 4.29 -4.76 -16.05
C ASP A 135 5.70 -4.26 -16.39
N GLN A 136 5.97 -4.01 -17.67
CA GLN A 136 7.26 -3.49 -18.14
C GLN A 136 7.50 -2.02 -17.72
N GLU A 137 6.46 -1.28 -17.37
CA GLU A 137 6.52 0.11 -16.90
C GLU A 137 6.65 0.20 -15.37
N SER A 138 6.77 -0.93 -14.67
CA SER A 138 6.86 -0.96 -13.21
C SER A 138 8.19 -0.42 -12.70
N SER A 139 8.12 0.43 -11.68
CA SER A 139 9.26 1.11 -11.09
C SER A 139 9.37 0.83 -9.60
N PRO A 140 10.56 0.42 -9.09
CA PRO A 140 10.77 0.24 -7.66
C PRO A 140 10.43 1.49 -6.82
N VAL A 141 10.77 2.68 -7.31
CA VAL A 141 10.47 3.94 -6.63
C VAL A 141 8.95 4.14 -6.50
N LEU A 142 8.21 3.85 -7.58
CA LEU A 142 6.76 4.00 -7.54
C LEU A 142 6.09 2.91 -6.67
N PHE A 143 6.66 1.70 -6.61
CA PHE A 143 6.19 0.66 -5.70
C PHE A 143 6.40 1.03 -4.23
N ALA A 144 7.56 1.60 -3.88
CA ALA A 144 7.80 2.11 -2.52
C ALA A 144 6.79 3.22 -2.15
N THR A 145 6.59 4.19 -3.03
CA THR A 145 5.60 5.27 -2.85
C THR A 145 4.17 4.71 -2.74
N ALA A 146 3.80 3.75 -3.59
CA ALA A 146 2.48 3.14 -3.55
C ALA A 146 2.25 2.40 -2.23
N THR A 147 3.28 1.74 -1.70
CA THR A 147 3.18 1.02 -0.42
C THR A 147 3.02 1.97 0.77
N GLU A 148 3.76 3.06 0.79
CA GLU A 148 3.62 4.13 1.79
C GLU A 148 2.19 4.70 1.77
N LEU A 149 1.68 5.08 0.60
CA LEU A 149 0.31 5.58 0.46
C LEU A 149 -0.75 4.52 0.83
N LEU A 150 -0.53 3.26 0.47
CA LEU A 150 -1.42 2.16 0.85
C LEU A 150 -1.50 2.02 2.37
N LEU A 151 -0.38 2.15 3.09
CA LEU A 151 -0.38 2.13 4.55
C LEU A 151 -1.29 3.23 5.11
N HIS A 152 -1.19 4.47 4.60
CA HIS A 152 -2.07 5.57 5.00
C HIS A 152 -3.55 5.26 4.72
N ILE A 153 -3.87 4.66 3.56
CA ILE A 153 -5.24 4.25 3.21
C ILE A 153 -5.78 3.22 4.18
N LEU A 154 -4.98 2.19 4.48
CA LEU A 154 -5.37 1.11 5.39
C LEU A 154 -5.61 1.63 6.81
N LEU A 155 -4.74 2.51 7.31
CA LEU A 155 -4.91 3.13 8.63
C LEU A 155 -6.12 4.06 8.66
N ALA A 156 -6.31 4.89 7.63
CA ALA A 156 -7.48 5.74 7.52
C ALA A 156 -8.78 4.93 7.55
N GLY A 157 -8.85 3.83 6.79
CA GLY A 157 -9.99 2.92 6.79
C GLY A 157 -10.22 2.23 8.13
N ALA A 158 -9.14 1.86 8.84
CA ALA A 158 -9.24 1.19 10.13
C ALA A 158 -9.76 2.10 11.26
N PHE A 159 -9.49 3.41 11.19
CA PHE A 159 -9.81 4.38 12.24
C PHE A 159 -10.84 5.44 11.82
N GLY A 160 -11.55 5.21 10.71
CA GLY A 160 -12.64 6.09 10.28
C GLY A 160 -12.21 7.47 9.77
N SER A 161 -10.94 7.63 9.36
CA SER A 161 -10.45 8.86 8.76
C SER A 161 -10.47 8.80 7.22
N LEU A 162 -10.26 9.94 6.55
CA LEU A 162 -10.26 10.01 5.10
C LEU A 162 -8.86 9.83 4.53
N ALA A 163 -8.68 8.83 3.66
CA ALA A 163 -7.43 8.61 2.91
C ALA A 163 -7.30 9.53 1.68
N GLU A 164 -8.41 10.06 1.19
CA GLU A 164 -8.48 10.87 -0.03
C GLU A 164 -7.53 12.07 -0.05
N PRO A 165 -7.35 12.86 1.03
CA PRO A 165 -6.42 13.98 1.04
C PRO A 165 -4.96 13.58 0.75
N ALA A 166 -4.52 12.44 1.27
CA ALA A 166 -3.17 11.93 1.04
C ALA A 166 -2.95 11.58 -0.44
N ILE A 167 -3.93 10.90 -1.04
CA ILE A 167 -3.90 10.51 -2.45
C ILE A 167 -3.92 11.75 -3.35
N ARG A 168 -4.80 12.71 -3.07
CA ARG A 168 -4.88 13.98 -3.82
C ARG A 168 -3.56 14.76 -3.73
N SER A 169 -2.95 14.82 -2.56
CA SER A 169 -1.65 15.47 -2.36
C SER A 169 -0.56 14.83 -3.22
N TRP A 170 -0.47 13.50 -3.22
CA TRP A 170 0.49 12.80 -4.07
C TRP A 170 0.24 13.04 -5.56
N VAL A 171 -1.01 12.95 -6.02
CA VAL A 171 -1.37 13.17 -7.42
C VAL A 171 -1.02 14.60 -7.84
N ALA A 172 -1.25 15.59 -6.99
CA ALA A 172 -0.96 16.99 -7.28
C ALA A 172 0.55 17.32 -7.27
N HIS A 173 1.28 16.84 -6.27
CA HIS A 173 2.64 17.30 -5.99
C HIS A 173 3.74 16.23 -6.15
N GLY A 174 3.38 14.95 -6.26
CA GLY A 174 4.33 13.82 -6.33
C GLY A 174 5.06 13.53 -5.03
N ARG A 175 4.55 14.05 -3.93
CA ARG A 175 5.11 13.82 -2.59
C ARG A 175 4.13 13.04 -1.76
N SER A 176 4.63 12.00 -1.09
CA SER A 176 3.87 11.31 -0.07
C SER A 176 3.63 12.24 1.13
N PRO A 177 2.48 12.18 1.78
CA PRO A 177 2.26 12.96 2.99
C PRO A 177 3.19 12.46 4.09
N LEU A 178 4.06 13.33 4.57
CA LEU A 178 5.05 13.03 5.62
C LEU A 178 4.46 12.85 7.03
N ALA A 179 3.15 12.92 7.19
CA ALA A 179 2.50 12.77 8.48
C ALA A 179 1.35 11.77 8.41
N LEU A 180 1.47 10.70 9.18
CA LEU A 180 0.36 9.79 9.47
C LEU A 180 -0.81 10.58 10.06
N PRO A 181 -2.07 10.25 9.72
CA PRO A 181 -3.22 10.82 10.38
C PRO A 181 -3.05 10.63 11.90
N ARG A 182 -3.15 11.73 12.64
CA ARG A 182 -3.16 11.65 14.10
C ARG A 182 -4.39 10.84 14.50
N VAL A 183 -4.20 9.61 14.92
CA VAL A 183 -5.24 8.86 15.60
C VAL A 183 -5.54 9.65 16.87
N GLY A 184 -6.71 10.27 16.95
CA GLY A 184 -7.11 11.07 18.11
C GLY A 184 -7.05 10.21 19.36
N VAL A 185 -6.10 10.50 20.21
CA VAL A 185 -6.12 10.06 21.60
C VAL A 185 -7.05 11.05 22.28
N GLU A 186 -8.33 10.75 22.37
CA GLU A 186 -9.17 11.40 23.35
C GLU A 186 -8.63 10.98 24.72
N ALA A 187 -7.96 11.92 25.38
CA ALA A 187 -7.57 11.77 26.78
C ALA A 187 -8.85 11.76 27.61
N TYR A 188 -9.11 10.65 28.28
CA TYR A 188 -10.03 10.56 29.41
C TYR A 188 -9.31 10.95 30.71
#